data_6ba7525cc28a39e0f411173bf70c313e
#
_entry.id   6ba7525cc28a39e0f411173bf70c313e
#
_cell.length_a   1.000
_cell.length_b   1.000
_cell.length_c   1.000
_cell.angle_alpha   90.00
_cell.angle_beta   90.00
_cell.angle_gamma   90.00
#
_symmetry.space_group_name_H-M   'P 1'
#
loop_
_entity.id
_entity.type
_entity.pdbx_description
1 polymer ?
#
loop_
_entity_poly.entity_id
_entity_poly.type
_entity_poly.pdbx_seq_one_letter_code
_entity_poly.pdbx_strand_id
1 'polypeptide(L)'
;MSIKITNSDVDGVSVVELDGRIVLGEESNSLREKLKSLIAAGKTKIVLNVANTKYIDSTGLGTLVAAHVNAKTQGASVRLCHLGQKFHDVLQLTKLVTVFDIYDTEAAAVSSFQAAMAAAG
;
A
#
# COMPACT_ATOMS: atom_id res chain seq x y z
N MET A 1 -5.35 -9.77 17.71
CA MET A 1 -5.02 -10.53 16.47
C MET A 1 -4.04 -9.72 15.65
N SER A 2 -2.99 -10.36 15.23
CA SER A 2 -1.94 -9.69 14.47
C SER A 2 -2.27 -9.69 12.98
N ILE A 3 -1.68 -8.75 12.25
CA ILE A 3 -1.69 -8.74 10.80
C ILE A 3 -0.49 -9.53 10.30
N LYS A 4 -0.67 -10.31 9.25
CA LYS A 4 0.42 -10.99 8.59
C LYS A 4 0.89 -10.16 7.40
N ILE A 5 2.14 -9.80 7.40
CA ILE A 5 2.74 -8.98 6.34
C ILE A 5 3.83 -9.79 5.67
N THR A 6 3.67 -10.04 4.37
CA THR A 6 4.70 -10.70 3.57
C THR A 6 5.10 -9.79 2.43
N ASN A 7 6.38 -9.82 2.04
CA ASN A 7 6.79 -9.06 0.89
C ASN A 7 7.65 -9.88 -0.06
N SER A 8 7.60 -9.51 -1.33
CA SER A 8 8.40 -10.10 -2.38
C SER A 8 8.79 -8.99 -3.36
N ASP A 9 9.83 -9.24 -4.14
CA ASP A 9 10.23 -8.31 -5.20
C ASP A 9 9.77 -8.88 -6.54
N VAL A 10 9.06 -8.06 -7.29
CA VAL A 10 8.57 -8.42 -8.63
C VAL A 10 8.98 -7.31 -9.60
N ASP A 11 9.88 -7.62 -10.51
CA ASP A 11 10.37 -6.66 -11.52
C ASP A 11 10.87 -5.34 -10.92
N GLY A 12 11.56 -5.42 -9.79
CA GLY A 12 12.10 -4.26 -9.10
C GLY A 12 11.09 -3.53 -8.23
N VAL A 13 9.88 -4.06 -8.11
CA VAL A 13 8.82 -3.48 -7.26
C VAL A 13 8.67 -4.33 -6.01
N SER A 14 8.61 -3.68 -4.85
CA SER A 14 8.36 -4.36 -3.58
C SER A 14 6.86 -4.55 -3.41
N VAL A 15 6.41 -5.79 -3.49
CA VAL A 15 5.00 -6.14 -3.31
C VAL A 15 4.80 -6.60 -1.88
N VAL A 16 3.93 -5.90 -1.16
CA VAL A 16 3.63 -6.18 0.24
C VAL A 16 2.19 -6.68 0.33
N GLU A 17 2.02 -7.92 0.76
CA GLU A 17 0.70 -8.50 0.98
C GLU A 17 0.31 -8.35 2.43
N LEU A 18 -0.91 -7.86 2.67
CA LEU A 18 -1.46 -7.64 3.99
C LEU A 18 -2.63 -8.61 4.23
N ASP A 19 -2.45 -9.51 5.18
CA ASP A 19 -3.47 -10.50 5.53
C ASP A 19 -3.95 -10.21 6.95
N GLY A 20 -5.22 -9.84 7.09
CA GLY A 20 -5.83 -9.57 8.38
C GLY A 20 -6.56 -8.24 8.41
N ARG A 21 -6.38 -7.50 9.50
CA ARG A 21 -7.09 -6.25 9.76
C ARG A 21 -6.08 -5.13 9.99
N ILE A 22 -6.35 -3.97 9.42
CA ILE A 22 -5.52 -2.78 9.64
C ILE A 22 -6.27 -1.88 10.62
N VAL A 23 -6.01 -2.06 11.89
CA VAL A 23 -6.72 -1.38 12.97
C VAL A 23 -5.75 -0.73 13.95
N LEU A 24 -6.31 0.04 14.88
CA LEU A 24 -5.55 0.68 15.94
C LEU A 24 -4.67 -0.33 16.69
N GLY A 25 -3.44 0.06 16.99
CA GLY A 25 -2.52 -0.70 17.81
C GLY A 25 -1.44 -1.39 17.00
N GLU A 26 -1.19 -2.66 17.34
CA GLU A 26 -0.06 -3.43 16.79
C GLU A 26 -0.12 -3.57 15.28
N GLU A 27 -1.31 -3.76 14.72
CA GLU A 27 -1.50 -3.95 13.28
C GLU A 27 -1.05 -2.71 12.49
N SER A 28 -1.50 -1.53 12.90
CA SER A 28 -1.10 -0.29 12.25
C SER A 28 0.38 0.01 12.44
N ASN A 29 0.92 -0.30 13.61
CA ASN A 29 2.34 -0.12 13.88
C ASN A 29 3.19 -1.06 13.03
N SER A 30 2.78 -2.31 12.88
CA SER A 30 3.50 -3.30 12.06
C SER A 30 3.56 -2.84 10.60
N LEU A 31 2.46 -2.35 10.07
CA LEU A 31 2.42 -1.82 8.71
C LEU A 31 3.35 -0.62 8.55
N ARG A 32 3.29 0.33 9.47
CA ARG A 32 4.13 1.53 9.45
C ARG A 32 5.62 1.16 9.47
N GLU A 33 6.02 0.26 10.37
CA GLU A 33 7.40 -0.16 10.51
C GLU A 33 7.89 -0.90 9.26
N LYS A 34 7.04 -1.73 8.66
CA LYS A 34 7.40 -2.44 7.43
C LYS A 34 7.68 -1.46 6.29
N LEU A 35 6.81 -0.47 6.11
CA LEU A 35 6.99 0.52 5.05
C LEU A 35 8.22 1.39 5.28
N LYS A 36 8.46 1.80 6.52
CA LYS A 36 9.68 2.54 6.88
C LYS A 36 10.94 1.73 6.56
N SER A 37 10.93 0.45 6.90
CA SER A 37 12.04 -0.45 6.66
C SER A 37 12.35 -0.58 5.16
N LEU A 38 11.33 -0.71 4.33
CA LEU A 38 11.50 -0.81 2.88
C LEU A 38 12.09 0.47 2.30
N ILE A 39 11.57 1.62 2.69
CA ILE A 39 12.06 2.91 2.22
C ILE A 39 13.51 3.13 2.67
N ALA A 40 13.82 2.79 3.92
CA ALA A 40 15.18 2.90 4.43
C ALA A 40 16.16 2.00 3.69
N ALA A 41 15.68 0.88 3.15
CA ALA A 41 16.48 -0.04 2.34
C ALA A 41 16.59 0.39 0.87
N GLY A 42 16.06 1.56 0.51
CA GLY A 42 16.11 2.06 -0.85
C GLY A 42 15.03 1.53 -1.77
N LYS A 43 13.99 0.89 -1.22
CA LYS A 43 12.86 0.39 -2.01
C LYS A 43 11.89 1.53 -2.26
N THR A 44 11.91 2.08 -3.48
CA THR A 44 11.13 3.27 -3.81
C THR A 44 9.84 2.99 -4.56
N LYS A 45 9.61 1.73 -4.95
CA LYS A 45 8.42 1.31 -5.68
C LYS A 45 7.74 0.24 -4.86
N ILE A 46 6.59 0.59 -4.27
CA ILE A 46 5.89 -0.28 -3.33
C ILE A 46 4.45 -0.48 -3.80
N VAL A 47 4.01 -1.73 -3.81
CA VAL A 47 2.62 -2.10 -4.06
C VAL A 47 2.09 -2.78 -2.80
N LEU A 48 0.96 -2.28 -2.28
CA LEU A 48 0.24 -2.93 -1.19
C LEU A 48 -0.90 -3.74 -1.78
N ASN A 49 -0.81 -5.06 -1.65
CA ASN A 49 -1.86 -5.97 -2.06
C ASN A 49 -2.77 -6.22 -0.87
N VAL A 50 -3.99 -5.72 -0.95
CA VAL A 50 -4.96 -5.79 0.15
C VAL A 50 -6.08 -6.80 -0.11
N ALA A 51 -5.85 -7.77 -0.99
CA ALA A 51 -6.84 -8.80 -1.31
C ALA A 51 -7.33 -9.53 -0.06
N ASN A 52 -6.45 -9.76 0.90
CA ASN A 52 -6.78 -10.47 2.14
C ASN A 52 -6.94 -9.54 3.35
N THR A 53 -7.05 -8.25 3.11
CA THR A 53 -7.34 -7.27 4.16
C THR A 53 -8.85 -7.23 4.38
N LYS A 54 -9.27 -7.76 5.53
CA LYS A 54 -10.70 -7.96 5.81
C LYS A 54 -11.37 -6.72 6.39
N TYR A 55 -10.62 -5.84 7.01
CA TYR A 55 -11.17 -4.68 7.70
C TYR A 55 -10.12 -3.61 7.89
N ILE A 56 -10.56 -2.36 7.85
CA ILE A 56 -9.72 -1.20 8.17
C ILE A 56 -10.55 -0.22 8.98
N ASP A 57 -9.99 0.29 10.08
CA ASP A 57 -10.64 1.35 10.86
C ASP A 57 -10.03 2.71 10.52
N SER A 58 -10.51 3.77 11.17
CA SER A 58 -10.03 5.12 10.89
C SER A 58 -8.54 5.30 11.20
N THR A 59 -8.03 4.59 12.21
CA THR A 59 -6.60 4.65 12.55
C THR A 59 -5.76 3.93 11.49
N GLY A 60 -6.22 2.77 11.03
CA GLY A 60 -5.57 2.05 9.94
C GLY A 60 -5.56 2.85 8.65
N LEU A 61 -6.68 3.49 8.35
CA LEU A 61 -6.79 4.35 7.17
C LEU A 61 -5.81 5.53 7.27
N GLY A 62 -5.72 6.16 8.45
CA GLY A 62 -4.76 7.23 8.71
C GLY A 62 -3.32 6.77 8.55
N THR A 63 -3.03 5.53 8.95
CA THR A 63 -1.70 4.94 8.76
C THR A 63 -1.38 4.80 7.28
N LEU A 64 -2.33 4.37 6.46
CA LEU A 64 -2.12 4.27 5.01
C LEU A 64 -1.89 5.64 4.38
N VAL A 65 -2.66 6.64 4.76
CA VAL A 65 -2.49 8.00 4.26
C VAL A 65 -1.12 8.54 4.64
N ALA A 66 -0.72 8.38 5.89
CA ALA A 66 0.59 8.83 6.36
C ALA A 66 1.72 8.12 5.61
N ALA A 67 1.58 6.82 5.37
CA ALA A 67 2.57 6.05 4.63
C ALA A 67 2.71 6.56 3.19
N HIS A 68 1.59 6.86 2.55
CA HIS A 68 1.59 7.39 1.18
C HIS A 68 2.31 8.75 1.12
N VAL A 69 1.98 9.66 2.03
CA VAL A 69 2.58 10.99 2.10
C VAL A 69 4.08 10.90 2.42
N ASN A 70 4.45 10.10 3.40
CA ASN A 70 5.85 9.93 3.79
C ASN A 70 6.68 9.32 2.67
N ALA A 71 6.12 8.37 1.95
CA ALA A 71 6.79 7.77 0.80
C ALA A 71 7.09 8.83 -0.25
N LYS A 72 6.10 9.63 -0.60
CA LYS A 72 6.28 10.72 -1.57
C LYS A 72 7.37 11.69 -1.17
N THR A 73 7.40 12.08 0.09
CA THR A 73 8.43 13.01 0.61
C THR A 73 9.84 12.44 0.46
N GLN A 74 9.97 11.12 0.48
CA GLN A 74 11.25 10.45 0.40
C GLN A 74 11.56 9.90 -1.00
N GLY A 75 10.81 10.31 -2.01
CA GLY A 75 11.03 9.89 -3.38
C GLY A 75 10.51 8.49 -3.70
N ALA A 76 9.65 7.93 -2.85
CA ALA A 76 9.04 6.62 -3.06
C ALA A 76 7.57 6.77 -3.44
N SER A 77 6.99 5.70 -3.99
CA SER A 77 5.57 5.66 -4.34
C SER A 77 4.93 4.40 -3.78
N VAL A 78 3.75 4.54 -3.20
CA VAL A 78 2.96 3.44 -2.69
C VAL A 78 1.66 3.36 -3.49
N ARG A 79 1.39 2.20 -4.08
CA ARG A 79 0.19 1.94 -4.89
C ARG A 79 -0.58 0.78 -4.28
N LEU A 80 -1.90 0.78 -4.46
CA LEU A 80 -2.79 -0.23 -3.90
C LEU A 80 -3.35 -1.12 -5.00
N CYS A 81 -3.58 -2.39 -4.69
CA CYS A 81 -4.26 -3.30 -5.61
C CYS A 81 -5.16 -4.27 -4.87
N HIS A 82 -6.07 -4.87 -5.61
CA HIS A 82 -7.03 -5.86 -5.11
C HIS A 82 -7.90 -5.35 -3.96
N LEU A 83 -8.42 -4.13 -4.10
CA LEU A 83 -9.34 -3.60 -3.10
C LEU A 83 -10.66 -4.38 -3.13
N GLY A 84 -11.06 -4.90 -1.97
CA GLY A 84 -12.40 -5.45 -1.82
C GLY A 84 -13.42 -4.32 -1.80
N GLN A 85 -14.70 -4.69 -1.96
CA GLN A 85 -15.79 -3.71 -2.03
C GLN A 85 -15.84 -2.82 -0.79
N LYS A 86 -15.72 -3.40 0.40
CA LYS A 86 -15.77 -2.64 1.64
C LYS A 86 -14.63 -1.63 1.76
N PHE A 87 -13.44 -2.04 1.36
CA PHE A 87 -12.27 -1.16 1.41
C PHE A 87 -12.45 0.00 0.43
N HIS A 88 -12.91 -0.31 -0.77
CA HIS A 88 -13.18 0.70 -1.79
C HIS A 88 -14.26 1.67 -1.33
N ASP A 89 -15.33 1.17 -0.71
CA ASP A 89 -16.40 2.01 -0.18
C ASP A 89 -15.90 2.98 0.89
N VAL A 90 -15.03 2.50 1.78
CA VAL A 90 -14.43 3.36 2.81
C VAL A 90 -13.61 4.49 2.16
N LEU A 91 -12.83 4.18 1.14
CA LEU A 91 -12.05 5.19 0.43
C LEU A 91 -12.96 6.20 -0.28
N GLN A 92 -14.07 5.76 -0.85
CA GLN A 92 -15.03 6.66 -1.50
C GLN A 92 -15.72 7.57 -0.49
N LEU A 93 -16.19 7.01 0.62
CA LEU A 93 -16.87 7.79 1.67
C LEU A 93 -15.98 8.86 2.28
N THR A 94 -14.71 8.58 2.42
CA THR A 94 -13.72 9.51 2.96
C THR A 94 -13.09 10.39 1.89
N LYS A 95 -13.46 10.19 0.63
CA LYS A 95 -12.91 10.87 -0.55
C LYS A 95 -11.41 10.64 -0.75
N LEU A 96 -10.88 9.58 -0.15
CA LEU A 96 -9.47 9.21 -0.27
C LEU A 96 -9.18 8.40 -1.53
N VAL A 97 -10.20 7.98 -2.26
CA VAL A 97 -10.04 7.23 -3.50
C VAL A 97 -9.20 8.01 -4.54
N THR A 98 -9.21 9.35 -4.47
CA THR A 98 -8.43 10.19 -5.36
C THR A 98 -7.00 10.43 -4.87
N VAL A 99 -6.72 10.11 -3.60
CA VAL A 99 -5.39 10.29 -3.01
C VAL A 99 -4.46 9.16 -3.38
N PHE A 100 -4.99 7.93 -3.41
CA PHE A 100 -4.20 6.75 -3.68
C PHE A 100 -4.24 6.37 -5.16
N ASP A 101 -3.14 5.81 -5.66
CA ASP A 101 -3.10 5.15 -6.96
C ASP A 101 -3.59 3.71 -6.77
N ILE A 102 -4.73 3.39 -7.37
CA ILE A 102 -5.43 2.13 -7.15
C ILE A 102 -5.51 1.34 -8.46
N TYR A 103 -5.19 0.05 -8.38
CA TYR A 103 -5.22 -0.85 -9.52
C TYR A 103 -6.04 -2.09 -9.19
N ASP A 104 -6.67 -2.68 -10.19
CA ASP A 104 -7.51 -3.87 -10.00
C ASP A 104 -6.69 -5.09 -9.62
N THR A 105 -5.49 -5.22 -10.16
CA THR A 105 -4.65 -6.40 -9.95
C THR A 105 -3.23 -6.00 -9.56
N GLU A 106 -2.52 -6.94 -8.93
CA GLU A 106 -1.11 -6.76 -8.61
C GLU A 106 -0.28 -6.55 -9.88
N ALA A 107 -0.56 -7.33 -10.92
CA ALA A 107 0.15 -7.20 -12.19
C ALA A 107 -0.01 -5.79 -12.79
N ALA A 108 -1.21 -5.23 -12.74
CA ALA A 108 -1.46 -3.88 -13.23
C ALA A 108 -0.70 -2.83 -12.40
N ALA A 109 -0.68 -3.00 -11.08
CA ALA A 109 0.05 -2.09 -10.19
C ALA A 109 1.55 -2.14 -10.45
N VAL A 110 2.12 -3.33 -10.59
CA VAL A 110 3.54 -3.50 -10.91
C VAL A 110 3.85 -2.90 -12.29
N SER A 111 3.04 -3.20 -13.29
CA SER A 111 3.22 -2.67 -14.65
C SER A 111 3.16 -1.16 -14.71
N SER A 112 2.37 -0.52 -13.84
CA SER A 112 2.26 0.93 -13.82
C SER A 112 3.59 1.60 -13.47
N PHE A 113 4.42 0.96 -12.63
CA PHE A 113 5.77 1.45 -12.36
C PHE A 113 6.67 1.29 -13.57
N GLN A 114 6.55 0.20 -14.31
CA GLN A 114 7.35 -0.04 -15.50
C GLN A 114 7.02 0.99 -16.59
N ALA A 115 5.73 1.27 -16.78
CA ALA A 115 5.28 2.27 -17.75
C ALA A 115 5.80 3.67 -17.39
N ALA A 116 5.77 4.04 -16.12
CA ALA A 116 6.28 5.32 -15.64
C ALA A 116 7.79 5.44 -15.88
N MET A 117 8.54 4.36 -15.63
CA MET A 117 9.97 4.32 -15.89
C MET A 117 10.28 4.47 -17.39
N ALA A 118 9.54 3.77 -18.23
CA ALA A 118 9.71 3.85 -19.67
C ALA A 118 9.40 5.27 -20.20
N ALA A 119 8.36 5.90 -19.64
CA ALA A 119 8.00 7.27 -20.00
C ALA A 119 9.04 8.29 -19.54
N ALA A 120 9.69 8.04 -18.40
CA ALA A 120 10.72 8.92 -17.85
C ALA A 120 12.08 8.75 -18.54
N GLY A 121 12.29 7.58 -19.10
CA GLY A 121 13.54 7.25 -19.78
C GLY A 121 13.56 7.72 -21.21
#